data_4b618d186b8e9eac6f32e14f4c33db58
#
_entry.id   4b618d186b8e9eac6f32e14f4c33db58
#
_cell.length_a   1.000
_cell.length_b   1.000
_cell.length_c   1.000
_cell.angle_alpha   90.00
_cell.angle_beta   90.00
_cell.angle_gamma   90.00
#
_symmetry.space_group_name_H-M   'P 1'
#
loop_
_entity.id
_entity.type
_entity.pdbx_description
1 polymer ?
#
loop_
_entity_poly.entity_id
_entity_poly.type
_entity_poly.pdbx_seq_one_letter_code
_entity_poly.pdbx_strand_id
1 'polypeptide(L)'
;MKRRFDYDLAVLGGGTAGGEAALIAAKNGLKVALIEADKWGGADLNYTGIPLDALFHATQNYKNAIDGARFGLSSANLRYNYPTLMNWKNLATRRAHANS
;
A
#
# COMPACT_ATOMS: atom_id res chain seq x y z
N MET A 1 24.33 -28.70 20.56
CA MET A 1 25.17 -27.51 20.29
C MET A 1 24.45 -26.25 20.73
N LYS A 2 25.11 -25.40 21.51
CA LYS A 2 24.52 -24.13 21.91
C LYS A 2 24.33 -23.23 20.69
N ARG A 3 23.14 -22.63 20.58
CA ARG A 3 22.85 -21.65 19.57
C ARG A 3 23.74 -20.42 19.77
N ARG A 4 24.47 -20.00 18.74
CA ARG A 4 25.34 -18.81 18.77
C ARG A 4 24.56 -17.51 18.56
N PHE A 5 23.38 -17.61 17.99
CA PHE A 5 22.58 -16.46 17.60
C PHE A 5 21.16 -16.60 18.15
N ASP A 6 20.54 -15.47 18.43
CA ASP A 6 19.18 -15.43 18.95
C ASP A 6 18.14 -15.70 17.84
N TYR A 7 18.51 -15.46 16.58
CA TYR A 7 17.65 -15.63 15.41
C TYR A 7 18.35 -16.45 14.33
N ASP A 8 17.54 -17.17 13.55
CA ASP A 8 18.04 -17.93 12.42
C ASP A 8 18.20 -17.04 11.17
N LEU A 9 17.37 -16.01 11.05
CA LEU A 9 17.36 -15.09 9.92
C LEU A 9 17.02 -13.68 10.39
N ALA A 10 17.76 -12.69 9.92
CA ALA A 10 17.42 -11.28 10.09
C ALA A 10 17.12 -10.69 8.71
N VAL A 11 15.95 -10.06 8.55
CA VAL A 11 15.53 -9.42 7.31
C VAL A 11 15.52 -7.91 7.54
N LEU A 12 16.25 -7.18 6.74
CA LEU A 12 16.30 -5.74 6.79
C LEU A 12 15.34 -5.17 5.73
N GLY A 13 14.29 -4.52 6.19
CA GLY A 13 13.26 -3.94 5.36
C GLY A 13 11.96 -4.75 5.40
N GLY A 14 10.89 -4.12 5.90
CA GLY A 14 9.55 -4.70 6.04
C GLY A 14 8.61 -4.37 4.88
N GLY A 15 9.14 -4.16 3.67
CA GLY A 15 8.36 -3.98 2.46
C GLY A 15 7.85 -5.30 1.89
N THR A 16 7.45 -5.27 0.63
CA THR A 16 6.87 -6.45 -0.05
C THR A 16 7.82 -7.64 -0.05
N ALA A 17 9.07 -7.43 -0.45
CA ALA A 17 10.06 -8.50 -0.54
C ALA A 17 10.47 -9.02 0.84
N GLY A 18 10.84 -8.13 1.75
CA GLY A 18 11.30 -8.50 3.09
C GLY A 18 10.21 -9.15 3.91
N GLY A 19 8.99 -8.60 3.85
CA GLY A 19 7.83 -9.15 4.55
C GLY A 19 7.49 -10.56 4.09
N GLU A 20 7.50 -10.80 2.79
CA GLU A 20 7.23 -12.12 2.22
C GLU A 20 8.32 -13.13 2.59
N ALA A 21 9.59 -12.72 2.49
CA ALA A 21 10.71 -13.58 2.88
C ALA A 21 10.63 -13.97 4.36
N ALA A 22 10.35 -13.01 5.23
CA ALA A 22 10.21 -13.26 6.67
C ALA A 22 9.04 -14.22 6.96
N LEU A 23 7.91 -14.03 6.30
CA LEU A 23 6.74 -14.87 6.47
C LEU A 23 7.01 -16.31 6.05
N ILE A 24 7.62 -16.51 4.89
CA ILE A 24 7.96 -17.84 4.39
C ILE A 24 8.95 -18.54 5.33
N ALA A 25 9.98 -17.82 5.76
CA ALA A 25 10.97 -18.39 6.69
C ALA A 25 10.31 -18.80 8.02
N ALA A 26 9.45 -17.96 8.56
CA ALA A 26 8.73 -18.26 9.81
C ALA A 26 7.82 -19.47 9.66
N LYS A 27 7.10 -19.59 8.55
CA LYS A 27 6.26 -20.75 8.25
C LYS A 27 7.05 -22.04 8.14
N ASN A 28 8.33 -21.96 7.82
CA ASN A 28 9.23 -23.12 7.78
C ASN A 28 9.96 -23.37 9.10
N GLY A 29 9.51 -22.76 10.18
CA GLY A 29 10.01 -23.02 11.53
C GLY A 29 11.26 -22.25 11.92
N LEU A 30 11.70 -21.29 11.11
CA LEU A 30 12.85 -20.45 11.45
C LEU A 30 12.44 -19.33 12.40
N LYS A 31 13.37 -18.99 13.29
CA LYS A 31 13.19 -17.82 14.16
C LYS A 31 13.72 -16.59 13.43
N VAL A 32 12.80 -15.69 13.07
CA VAL A 32 13.07 -14.56 12.18
C VAL A 32 12.97 -13.23 12.91
N ALA A 33 13.92 -12.34 12.69
CA ALA A 33 13.83 -10.93 13.06
C ALA A 33 13.59 -10.11 11.78
N LEU A 34 12.51 -9.35 11.75
CA LEU A 34 12.19 -8.43 10.68
C LEU A 34 12.38 -7.01 11.21
N ILE A 35 13.23 -6.25 10.55
CA ILE A 35 13.66 -4.92 11.02
C ILE A 35 13.26 -3.88 9.97
N GLU A 36 12.49 -2.88 10.40
CA GLU A 36 12.03 -1.79 9.54
C GLU A 36 12.39 -0.45 10.15
N ALA A 37 13.05 0.41 9.36
CA ALA A 37 13.53 1.72 9.82
C ALA A 37 12.47 2.82 9.69
N ASP A 38 11.41 2.62 8.91
CA ASP A 38 10.36 3.59 8.65
C ASP A 38 9.00 2.94 8.91
N LYS A 39 8.10 2.94 7.92
CA LYS A 39 6.76 2.39 8.06
C LYS A 39 6.70 0.95 7.55
N TRP A 40 6.01 0.10 8.29
CA TRP A 40 5.74 -1.27 7.85
C TRP A 40 4.98 -1.25 6.52
N GLY A 41 5.31 -2.17 5.62
CA GLY A 41 4.72 -2.27 4.30
C GLY A 41 5.58 -1.67 3.19
N GLY A 42 6.58 -0.85 3.54
CA GLY A 42 7.56 -0.29 2.61
C GLY A 42 7.03 0.83 1.72
N ALA A 43 7.82 1.19 0.72
CA ALA A 43 7.53 2.33 -0.16
C ALA A 43 6.27 2.10 -1.00
N ASP A 44 6.07 0.90 -1.51
CA ASP A 44 4.93 0.58 -2.37
C ASP A 44 3.60 0.80 -1.64
N LEU A 45 3.49 0.34 -0.41
CA LEU A 45 2.27 0.49 0.38
C LEU A 45 2.08 1.92 0.87
N ASN A 46 3.14 2.59 1.32
CA ASN A 46 3.04 3.85 2.04
C ASN A 46 3.20 5.09 1.16
N TYR A 47 3.99 5.02 0.09
CA TYR A 47 4.40 6.23 -0.63
C TYR A 47 4.12 6.23 -2.13
N THR A 48 4.26 5.09 -2.81
CA THR A 48 4.22 5.04 -4.27
C THR A 48 3.06 4.22 -4.82
N GLY A 49 3.07 2.90 -4.67
CA GLY A 49 2.10 2.01 -5.32
C GLY A 49 0.67 2.24 -4.87
N ILE A 50 0.35 1.91 -3.61
CA ILE A 50 -1.03 1.99 -3.09
C ILE A 50 -1.56 3.43 -3.09
N PRO A 51 -0.84 4.44 -2.55
CA PRO A 51 -1.32 5.82 -2.59
C PRO A 51 -1.48 6.36 -4.01
N LEU A 52 -0.54 6.07 -4.90
CA LEU A 52 -0.60 6.52 -6.30
C LEU A 52 -1.77 5.87 -7.03
N ASP A 53 -1.99 4.58 -6.87
CA ASP A 53 -3.13 3.88 -7.48
C ASP A 53 -4.46 4.44 -7.00
N ALA A 54 -4.57 4.78 -5.71
CA ALA A 54 -5.77 5.39 -5.16
C ALA A 54 -6.08 6.74 -5.83
N LEU A 55 -5.06 7.57 -6.01
CA LEU A 55 -5.20 8.87 -6.69
C LEU A 55 -5.52 8.68 -8.18
N PHE A 56 -4.84 7.75 -8.82
CA PHE A 56 -5.09 7.44 -10.24
C PHE A 56 -6.53 6.98 -10.46
N HIS A 57 -7.04 6.10 -9.62
CA HIS A 57 -8.43 5.64 -9.68
C HIS A 57 -9.41 6.79 -9.55
N ALA A 58 -9.20 7.71 -8.60
CA ALA A 58 -10.05 8.86 -8.41
C ALA A 58 -10.04 9.80 -9.62
N THR A 59 -8.86 10.09 -10.17
CA THR A 59 -8.72 10.96 -11.33
C THR A 59 -9.31 10.33 -12.59
N GLN A 60 -9.23 9.02 -12.75
CA GLN A 60 -9.84 8.32 -13.88
C GLN A 60 -11.37 8.41 -13.82
N ASN A 61 -11.97 8.33 -12.63
CA ASN A 61 -13.41 8.53 -12.46
C ASN A 61 -13.82 9.94 -12.83
N TYR A 62 -13.05 10.95 -12.48
CA TYR A 62 -13.29 12.34 -12.87
C TYR A 62 -13.26 12.49 -14.39
N LYS A 63 -12.24 11.96 -15.04
CA LYS A 63 -12.11 12.00 -16.50
C LYS A 63 -13.28 11.31 -17.19
N ASN A 64 -13.67 10.13 -16.71
CA ASN A 64 -14.80 9.40 -17.29
C ASN A 64 -16.10 10.18 -17.17
N ALA A 65 -16.32 10.89 -16.07
CA ALA A 65 -17.50 11.71 -15.88
C ALA A 65 -17.54 12.89 -16.88
N ILE A 66 -16.39 13.55 -17.11
CA ILE A 66 -16.29 14.62 -18.10
C ILE A 66 -16.55 14.10 -19.52
N ASP A 67 -15.94 12.96 -19.86
CA ASP A 67 -16.07 12.36 -21.19
C ASP A 67 -17.46 11.75 -21.43
N GLY A 68 -18.27 11.62 -20.40
CA GLY A 68 -19.60 11.02 -20.46
C GLY A 68 -20.58 11.72 -21.39
N ALA A 69 -20.33 12.99 -21.74
CA ALA A 69 -21.19 13.77 -22.62
C ALA A 69 -21.40 13.09 -24.00
N ARG A 70 -20.37 12.40 -24.49
CA ARG A 70 -20.47 11.66 -25.77
C ARG A 70 -21.44 10.49 -25.71
N PHE A 71 -21.76 10.02 -24.51
CA PHE A 71 -22.71 8.92 -24.28
C PHE A 71 -24.06 9.40 -23.77
N GLY A 72 -24.31 10.71 -23.80
CA GLY A 72 -25.55 11.29 -23.31
C GLY A 72 -25.60 11.51 -21.80
N LEU A 73 -24.49 11.37 -21.12
CA LEU A 73 -24.40 11.63 -19.68
C LEU A 73 -24.03 13.09 -19.44
N SER A 74 -24.71 13.74 -18.51
CA SER A 74 -24.43 15.12 -18.14
C SER A 74 -23.70 15.16 -16.80
N SER A 75 -22.57 15.88 -16.77
CA SER A 75 -21.80 16.13 -15.57
C SER A 75 -21.58 17.64 -15.35
N ALA A 76 -22.67 18.42 -15.49
CA ALA A 76 -22.60 19.85 -15.30
C ALA A 76 -22.07 20.20 -13.92
N ASN A 77 -21.10 21.14 -13.86
CA ASN A 77 -20.47 21.60 -12.63
C ASN A 77 -19.74 20.52 -11.83
N LEU A 78 -19.19 19.53 -12.53
CA LEU A 78 -18.35 18.53 -11.89
C LEU A 78 -17.14 19.20 -11.21
N ARG A 79 -16.98 18.95 -9.93
CA ARG A 79 -15.91 19.52 -9.12
C ARG A 79 -15.25 18.41 -8.30
N TYR A 80 -14.07 18.69 -7.80
CA TYR A 80 -13.40 17.80 -6.85
C TYR A 80 -13.15 18.57 -5.54
N ASN A 81 -13.09 17.81 -4.45
CA ASN A 81 -12.73 18.34 -3.14
C ASN A 81 -11.37 17.73 -2.76
N TYR A 82 -10.35 18.58 -2.71
CA TYR A 82 -8.98 18.11 -2.46
C TYR A 82 -8.81 17.41 -1.10
N PRO A 83 -9.34 17.96 0.02
CA PRO A 83 -9.24 17.24 1.29
C PRO A 83 -9.89 15.86 1.26
N THR A 84 -11.05 15.72 0.63
CA THR A 84 -11.73 14.42 0.49
C THR A 84 -10.91 13.45 -0.35
N LEU A 85 -10.29 13.93 -1.43
CA LEU A 85 -9.41 13.13 -2.27
C LEU A 85 -8.20 12.61 -1.48
N MET A 86 -7.58 13.47 -0.67
CA MET A 86 -6.46 13.07 0.17
C MET A 86 -6.89 12.08 1.26
N ASN A 87 -8.08 12.23 1.81
CA ASN A 87 -8.64 11.27 2.77
C ASN A 87 -8.87 9.90 2.12
N TRP A 88 -9.33 9.87 0.88
CA TRP A 88 -9.46 8.62 0.13
C TRP A 88 -8.11 7.90 -0.03
N LYS A 89 -7.08 8.65 -0.44
CA LYS A 89 -5.72 8.12 -0.55
C LYS A 89 -5.23 7.55 0.78
N ASN A 90 -5.41 8.29 1.88
CA ASN A 90 -4.99 7.86 3.20
C ASN A 90 -5.76 6.63 3.69
N LEU A 91 -7.06 6.56 3.39
CA LEU A 91 -7.88 5.40 3.71
C LEU A 91 -7.40 4.14 2.98
N ALA A 92 -7.06 4.26 1.69
CA ALA A 92 -6.53 3.16 0.90
C ALA A 92 -5.23 2.61 1.51
N THR A 93 -4.32 3.50 1.93
CA THR A 93 -3.09 3.12 2.61
C THR A 93 -3.37 2.40 3.93
N ARG A 94 -4.29 2.93 4.76
CA ARG A 94 -4.65 2.30 6.03
C ARG A 94 -5.27 0.91 5.84
N ARG A 95 -6.13 0.74 4.82
CA ARG A 95 -6.72 -0.56 4.49
C ARG A 95 -5.66 -1.56 4.05
N ALA A 96 -4.68 -1.12 3.27
CA ALA A 96 -3.57 -1.97 2.86
C ALA A 96 -2.73 -2.41 4.07
N HIS A 97 -2.48 -1.53 5.04
CA HIS A 97 -1.81 -1.90 6.29
C HIS A 97 -2.59 -2.94 7.07
N ALA A 98 -3.89 -2.79 7.18
CA ALA A 98 -4.74 -3.72 7.94
C ALA A 98 -4.76 -5.13 7.32
N ASN A 99 -4.56 -5.24 6.00
CA ASN A 99 -4.58 -6.50 5.27
C ASN A 99 -3.19 -7.12 5.05
N SER A 100 -2.14 -6.50 5.54
CA SER A 100 -0.77 -6.99 5.36
C SER A 100 -0.23 -7.84 6.52
#